data_e9753f6a810680b9a836312b18ad228e
#
_entry.id   e9753f6a810680b9a836312b18ad228e
#
_cell.length_a   1.000
_cell.length_b   1.000
_cell.length_c   1.000
_cell.angle_alpha   90.00
_cell.angle_beta   90.00
_cell.angle_gamma   90.00
#
_symmetry.space_group_name_H-M   'P 1'
#
loop_
_entity.id
_entity.type
_entity.pdbx_description
1 polymer ?
#
loop_
_entity_poly.entity_id
_entity_poly.type
_entity_poly.pdbx_seq_one_letter_code
_entity_poly.pdbx_strand_id
1 'polypeptide(L)'
;MKLKLFASIVTFIGIISCNNTQQNTANTTQDSVVTDNHELKESEEIELNNGEKWKVDEPMMALIKKMEKDVISFKKTETNNYAVLAKSLKITIDSLTSNCTMEGRAHDELHKWLLPFIDLVDEFKNNLSNVSLTNKNYKHLIKSFETLNKHFI
;
A
#
# COMPACT_ATOMS: atom_id res chain seq x y z
N MET A 1 -4.32 42.84 -38.61
CA MET A 1 -4.18 44.27 -38.28
C MET A 1 -3.97 44.42 -36.78
N LYS A 2 -2.80 45.00 -36.40
CA LYS A 2 -2.39 45.59 -35.10
C LYS A 2 -2.22 44.63 -33.89
N LEU A 3 -1.09 44.11 -33.72
CA LEU A 3 0.08 44.33 -32.82
C LEU A 3 -0.14 45.37 -31.72
N LYS A 4 -0.09 44.93 -30.43
CA LYS A 4 0.37 45.76 -29.30
C LYS A 4 1.17 44.93 -28.28
N LEU A 5 2.45 45.16 -28.29
CA LEU A 5 3.41 44.89 -27.23
C LEU A 5 3.07 45.77 -26.02
N PHE A 6 3.17 45.21 -24.81
CA PHE A 6 3.56 45.96 -23.63
C PHE A 6 4.57 45.16 -22.82
N ALA A 7 5.79 45.65 -22.85
CA ALA A 7 6.85 45.30 -21.93
C ALA A 7 6.64 46.08 -20.64
N SER A 8 6.80 45.48 -19.51
CA SER A 8 7.08 46.16 -18.25
C SER A 8 8.07 45.38 -17.40
N ILE A 9 9.25 45.94 -17.37
CA ILE A 9 10.37 45.55 -16.52
C ILE A 9 10.11 46.18 -15.15
N VAL A 10 10.17 45.38 -14.09
CA VAL A 10 10.42 45.89 -12.74
C VAL A 10 11.52 45.06 -12.10
N THR A 11 12.66 45.72 -12.02
CA THR A 11 13.86 45.33 -11.29
C THR A 11 13.64 45.66 -9.82
N PHE A 12 13.89 44.70 -8.93
CA PHE A 12 14.15 45.01 -7.51
C PHE A 12 15.38 44.26 -7.05
N ILE A 13 16.36 45.07 -6.67
CA ILE A 13 17.67 44.75 -6.13
C ILE A 13 17.57 44.84 -4.59
N GLY A 14 18.31 44.02 -3.94
CA GLY A 14 18.76 44.24 -2.55
C GLY A 14 18.41 43.13 -1.59
N ILE A 15 19.21 42.69 -0.74
CA ILE A 15 20.58 42.83 -0.22
C ILE A 15 20.79 41.67 0.79
N ILE A 16 21.85 40.95 0.68
CA ILE A 16 22.98 40.74 1.60
C ILE A 16 22.63 40.55 3.09
N SER A 17 23.02 39.39 3.65
CA SER A 17 23.91 39.31 4.83
C SER A 17 24.29 37.85 5.11
N CYS A 18 25.50 37.46 4.90
CA CYS A 18 26.62 37.20 5.83
C CYS A 18 26.23 36.27 6.99
N ASN A 19 26.92 35.29 7.38
CA ASN A 19 28.30 34.80 7.29
C ASN A 19 28.37 33.61 8.25
N ASN A 20 28.95 32.52 7.93
CA ASN A 20 30.07 32.01 8.68
C ASN A 20 30.78 30.84 7.95
N THR A 21 32.05 31.04 7.83
CA THR A 21 33.07 30.17 7.27
C THR A 21 33.39 29.03 8.21
N GLN A 22 33.50 27.79 7.68
CA GLN A 22 34.69 26.98 7.93
C GLN A 22 34.84 25.88 6.86
N GLN A 23 35.96 25.95 6.21
CA GLN A 23 36.50 24.92 5.32
C GLN A 23 36.83 23.65 6.09
N ASN A 24 36.58 22.49 5.48
CA ASN A 24 37.58 21.45 5.40
C ASN A 24 37.30 20.52 4.22
N THR A 25 38.31 20.40 3.42
CA THR A 25 38.50 19.57 2.25
C THR A 25 38.53 18.08 2.62
N ALA A 26 37.81 17.25 1.92
CA ALA A 26 38.25 15.92 1.49
C ALA A 26 37.29 15.31 0.48
N ASN A 27 37.78 15.04 -0.71
CA ASN A 27 37.15 14.21 -1.73
C ASN A 27 36.77 12.83 -1.19
N THR A 28 35.54 12.40 -1.45
CA THR A 28 35.27 10.98 -1.71
C THR A 28 34.02 10.90 -2.54
N THR A 29 34.18 10.42 -3.75
CA THR A 29 33.15 9.95 -4.65
C THR A 29 32.34 8.88 -3.92
N GLN A 30 31.08 9.15 -3.62
CA GLN A 30 30.17 8.14 -3.11
C GLN A 30 28.99 8.04 -4.06
N ASP A 31 29.03 6.93 -4.77
CA ASP A 31 28.00 6.32 -5.57
C ASP A 31 26.69 6.34 -4.78
N SER A 32 25.71 7.11 -5.26
CA SER A 32 24.39 7.18 -4.64
C SER A 32 23.61 5.93 -4.99
N VAL A 33 23.75 4.89 -4.19
CA VAL A 33 22.75 3.81 -4.14
C VAL A 33 21.46 4.43 -3.65
N VAL A 34 20.52 4.65 -4.57
CA VAL A 34 19.14 4.96 -4.24
C VAL A 34 18.56 3.72 -3.58
N THR A 35 18.67 3.68 -2.27
CA THR A 35 17.91 2.72 -1.45
C THR A 35 16.48 3.23 -1.43
N ASP A 36 15.64 2.63 -2.26
CA ASP A 36 14.19 2.82 -2.25
C ASP A 36 13.64 2.17 -0.95
N ASN A 37 13.82 2.91 0.15
CA ASN A 37 13.15 2.60 1.41
C ASN A 37 11.69 3.04 1.27
N HIS A 38 10.90 2.21 0.62
CA HIS A 38 9.47 2.23 0.84
C HIS A 38 9.24 1.70 2.27
N GLU A 39 9.28 2.64 3.20
CA GLU A 39 8.93 2.42 4.61
C GLU A 39 7.48 1.96 4.63
N LEU A 40 7.30 0.65 4.77
CA LEU A 40 5.99 0.08 5.06
C LEU A 40 5.50 0.81 6.33
N LYS A 41 4.45 1.61 6.21
CA LYS A 41 3.75 2.16 7.36
C LYS A 41 3.65 1.06 8.38
N GLU A 42 4.24 1.28 9.57
CA GLU A 42 4.16 0.34 10.67
C GLU A 42 2.68 0.06 10.91
N SER A 43 2.23 -1.12 10.49
CA SER A 43 0.84 -1.51 10.64
C SER A 43 0.61 -1.69 12.14
N GLU A 44 -0.38 -1.02 12.70
CA GLU A 44 -0.77 -1.22 14.08
C GLU A 44 -0.95 -2.71 14.35
N GLU A 45 -0.40 -3.20 15.48
CA GLU A 45 -0.47 -4.61 15.83
C GLU A 45 -1.94 -5.00 16.09
N ILE A 46 -2.36 -6.11 15.50
CA ILE A 46 -3.70 -6.66 15.71
C ILE A 46 -3.71 -7.41 17.04
N GLU A 47 -4.54 -6.97 17.96
CA GLU A 47 -4.70 -7.62 19.24
C GLU A 47 -5.73 -8.76 19.18
N LEU A 48 -5.59 -9.75 20.05
CA LEU A 48 -6.62 -10.77 20.27
C LEU A 48 -7.69 -10.26 21.26
N ASN A 49 -8.89 -10.77 21.14
CA ASN A 49 -9.98 -10.50 22.09
C ASN A 49 -9.81 -11.36 23.38
N ASN A 50 -9.05 -10.83 24.34
CA ASN A 50 -8.72 -11.56 25.56
C ASN A 50 -8.10 -12.96 25.30
N GLY A 51 -7.27 -13.07 24.27
CA GLY A 51 -6.63 -14.33 23.86
C GLY A 51 -7.43 -15.15 22.84
N GLU A 52 -8.66 -14.75 22.53
CA GLU A 52 -9.52 -15.37 21.51
C GLU A 52 -9.47 -14.59 20.19
N LYS A 53 -9.90 -15.22 19.11
CA LYS A 53 -10.05 -14.56 17.83
C LYS A 53 -11.28 -13.66 17.80
N TRP A 54 -11.20 -12.57 17.05
CA TRP A 54 -12.35 -11.72 16.80
C TRP A 54 -13.32 -12.40 15.86
N LYS A 55 -14.61 -12.29 16.17
CA LYS A 55 -15.68 -12.72 15.26
C LYS A 55 -15.92 -11.64 14.23
N VAL A 56 -15.94 -12.03 12.97
CA VAL A 56 -16.33 -11.17 11.85
C VAL A 56 -17.73 -11.57 11.42
N ASP A 57 -18.57 -10.59 11.07
CA ASP A 57 -19.92 -10.85 10.58
C ASP A 57 -19.91 -11.80 9.39
N GLU A 58 -20.86 -12.74 9.36
CA GLU A 58 -20.87 -13.84 8.38
C GLU A 58 -20.80 -13.36 6.92
N PRO A 59 -21.55 -12.33 6.48
CA PRO A 59 -21.45 -11.83 5.10
C PRO A 59 -20.06 -11.29 4.76
N MET A 60 -19.41 -10.60 5.71
CA MET A 60 -18.06 -10.07 5.53
C MET A 60 -17.02 -11.18 5.51
N MET A 61 -17.12 -12.14 6.45
CA MET A 61 -16.21 -13.28 6.49
C MET A 61 -16.31 -14.11 5.20
N ALA A 62 -17.51 -14.28 4.62
CA ALA A 62 -17.69 -14.97 3.35
C ALA A 62 -16.92 -14.31 2.19
N LEU A 63 -16.94 -12.96 2.11
CA LEU A 63 -16.16 -12.22 1.11
C LEU A 63 -14.66 -12.33 1.36
N ILE A 64 -14.22 -12.27 2.61
CA ILE A 64 -12.81 -12.44 3.00
C ILE A 64 -12.34 -13.85 2.62
N LYS A 65 -13.11 -14.89 2.94
CA LYS A 65 -12.78 -16.28 2.59
C LYS A 65 -12.77 -16.52 1.09
N LYS A 66 -13.62 -15.80 0.34
CA LYS A 66 -13.58 -15.83 -1.12
C LYS A 66 -12.24 -15.29 -1.63
N MET A 67 -11.77 -14.15 -1.14
CA MET A 67 -10.47 -13.58 -1.52
C MET A 67 -9.31 -14.51 -1.15
N GLU A 68 -9.33 -15.09 0.04
CA GLU A 68 -8.34 -16.08 0.48
C GLU A 68 -8.29 -17.27 -0.48
N LYS A 69 -9.45 -17.84 -0.82
CA LYS A 69 -9.56 -18.94 -1.77
C LYS A 69 -9.00 -18.56 -3.15
N ASP A 70 -9.35 -17.37 -3.65
CA ASP A 70 -8.87 -16.88 -4.95
C ASP A 70 -7.33 -16.78 -4.95
N VAL A 71 -6.71 -16.26 -3.88
CA VAL A 71 -5.25 -16.17 -3.75
C VAL A 71 -4.60 -17.55 -3.64
N ILE A 72 -5.12 -18.44 -2.78
CA ILE A 72 -4.51 -19.77 -2.57
C ILE A 72 -4.66 -20.67 -3.80
N SER A 73 -5.83 -20.64 -4.45
CA SER A 73 -6.08 -21.46 -5.63
C SER A 73 -5.29 -21.00 -6.86
N PHE A 74 -4.98 -19.70 -6.95
CA PHE A 74 -4.23 -19.13 -8.06
C PHE A 74 -2.86 -19.78 -8.26
N LYS A 75 -2.17 -20.14 -7.18
CA LYS A 75 -0.86 -20.83 -7.22
C LYS A 75 -0.90 -22.16 -7.99
N LYS A 76 -2.08 -22.77 -8.13
CA LYS A 76 -2.28 -24.08 -8.76
C LYS A 76 -2.69 -23.99 -10.23
N THR A 77 -2.89 -22.77 -10.75
CA THR A 77 -3.31 -22.59 -12.13
C THR A 77 -2.09 -22.35 -13.03
N GLU A 78 -2.05 -22.99 -14.20
CA GLU A 78 -0.95 -22.84 -15.17
C GLU A 78 -0.93 -21.47 -15.86
N THR A 79 -2.01 -20.70 -15.75
CA THR A 79 -2.23 -19.48 -16.53
C THR A 79 -1.56 -18.23 -15.97
N ASN A 80 -1.01 -18.24 -14.74
CA ASN A 80 -0.31 -17.10 -14.10
C ASN A 80 -0.88 -15.70 -14.46
N ASN A 81 -2.20 -15.59 -14.65
CA ASN A 81 -2.83 -14.35 -15.04
C ASN A 81 -3.11 -13.49 -13.81
N TYR A 82 -2.06 -12.89 -13.27
CA TYR A 82 -2.13 -12.01 -12.10
C TYR A 82 -3.13 -10.85 -12.26
N ALA A 83 -3.39 -10.39 -13.49
CA ALA A 83 -4.37 -9.34 -13.74
C ALA A 83 -5.80 -9.79 -13.40
N VAL A 84 -6.14 -11.04 -13.66
CA VAL A 84 -7.45 -11.61 -13.31
C VAL A 84 -7.59 -11.70 -11.78
N LEU A 85 -6.54 -12.15 -11.09
CA LEU A 85 -6.52 -12.19 -9.62
C LEU A 85 -6.69 -10.79 -9.03
N ALA A 86 -5.87 -9.82 -9.46
CA ALA A 86 -5.95 -8.44 -8.98
C ALA A 86 -7.35 -7.84 -9.18
N LYS A 87 -7.97 -8.08 -10.34
CA LYS A 87 -9.35 -7.63 -10.61
C LYS A 87 -10.37 -8.28 -9.68
N SER A 88 -10.27 -9.61 -9.46
CA SER A 88 -11.18 -10.33 -8.56
C SER A 88 -11.07 -9.81 -7.13
N LEU A 89 -9.85 -9.62 -6.62
CA LEU A 89 -9.61 -9.08 -5.29
C LEU A 89 -10.22 -7.68 -5.15
N LYS A 90 -9.97 -6.78 -6.11
CA LYS A 90 -10.51 -5.41 -6.06
C LYS A 90 -12.03 -5.39 -6.01
N ILE A 91 -12.71 -6.16 -6.88
CA ILE A 91 -14.18 -6.26 -6.89
C ILE A 91 -14.70 -6.78 -5.54
N THR A 92 -14.02 -7.75 -4.94
CA THR A 92 -14.45 -8.32 -3.67
C THR A 92 -14.20 -7.35 -2.51
N ILE A 93 -13.09 -6.58 -2.53
CA ILE A 93 -12.81 -5.50 -1.59
C ILE A 93 -13.89 -4.41 -1.68
N ASP A 94 -14.25 -3.97 -2.88
CA ASP A 94 -15.28 -2.96 -3.08
C ASP A 94 -16.63 -3.44 -2.52
N SER A 95 -16.97 -4.72 -2.71
CA SER A 95 -18.15 -5.32 -2.10
C SER A 95 -18.08 -5.39 -0.58
N LEU A 96 -16.92 -5.75 -0.03
CA LEU A 96 -16.69 -5.84 1.41
C LEU A 96 -16.84 -4.46 2.08
N THR A 97 -16.20 -3.44 1.54
CA THR A 97 -16.21 -2.08 2.11
C THR A 97 -17.56 -1.40 1.97
N SER A 98 -18.29 -1.65 0.87
CA SER A 98 -19.62 -1.06 0.65
C SER A 98 -20.73 -1.69 1.49
N ASN A 99 -20.54 -2.92 1.99
CA ASN A 99 -21.53 -3.66 2.75
C ASN A 99 -21.08 -3.94 4.19
N CYS A 100 -20.12 -3.18 4.71
CA CYS A 100 -19.66 -3.36 6.08
C CYS A 100 -20.75 -2.97 7.08
N THR A 101 -21.13 -3.91 7.94
CA THR A 101 -22.12 -3.73 9.01
C THR A 101 -21.51 -3.87 10.40
N MET A 102 -20.22 -4.16 10.48
CA MET A 102 -19.53 -4.32 11.75
C MET A 102 -19.33 -2.98 12.45
N GLU A 103 -19.33 -3.03 13.78
CA GLU A 103 -19.07 -1.88 14.65
C GLU A 103 -18.17 -2.29 15.84
N GLY A 104 -17.63 -1.29 16.54
CA GLY A 104 -16.85 -1.48 17.76
C GLY A 104 -15.49 -2.15 17.53
N ARG A 105 -14.91 -2.67 18.62
CA ARG A 105 -13.51 -3.09 18.63
C ARG A 105 -13.16 -4.19 17.61
N ALA A 106 -14.06 -5.12 17.37
CA ALA A 106 -13.84 -6.16 16.34
C ALA A 106 -13.67 -5.56 14.94
N HIS A 107 -14.43 -4.51 14.63
CA HIS A 107 -14.31 -3.74 13.40
C HIS A 107 -12.99 -2.97 13.32
N ASP A 108 -12.61 -2.29 14.41
CA ASP A 108 -11.37 -1.53 14.47
C ASP A 108 -10.15 -2.45 14.28
N GLU A 109 -10.13 -3.62 14.92
CA GLU A 109 -9.08 -4.61 14.74
C GLU A 109 -9.07 -5.18 13.31
N LEU A 110 -10.26 -5.41 12.70
CA LEU A 110 -10.33 -5.85 11.32
C LEU A 110 -9.76 -4.81 10.35
N HIS A 111 -9.95 -3.53 10.61
CA HIS A 111 -9.38 -2.45 9.80
C HIS A 111 -7.85 -2.44 9.83
N LYS A 112 -7.21 -2.81 10.94
CA LYS A 112 -5.75 -2.95 11.02
C LYS A 112 -5.20 -4.00 10.05
N TRP A 113 -6.00 -5.00 9.70
CA TRP A 113 -5.68 -5.96 8.65
C TRP A 113 -6.13 -5.49 7.27
N LEU A 114 -7.35 -4.97 7.16
CA LEU A 114 -8.00 -4.70 5.88
C LEU A 114 -7.36 -3.54 5.13
N LEU A 115 -7.02 -2.44 5.83
CA LEU A 115 -6.45 -1.25 5.16
C LEU A 115 -5.09 -1.55 4.52
N PRO A 116 -4.11 -2.18 5.23
CA PRO A 116 -2.87 -2.61 4.59
C PRO A 116 -3.06 -3.65 3.48
N PHE A 117 -4.08 -4.50 3.59
CA PHE A 117 -4.41 -5.47 2.54
C PHE A 117 -4.92 -4.78 1.27
N ILE A 118 -5.74 -3.73 1.39
CA ILE A 118 -6.19 -2.92 0.25
C ILE A 118 -5.00 -2.28 -0.46
N ASP A 119 -4.11 -1.64 0.30
CA ASP A 119 -2.90 -1.01 -0.24
C ASP A 119 -2.03 -2.05 -0.98
N LEU A 120 -1.86 -3.23 -0.40
CA LEU A 120 -1.12 -4.34 -1.02
C LEU A 120 -1.75 -4.83 -2.33
N VAL A 121 -3.08 -4.91 -2.40
CA VAL A 121 -3.79 -5.28 -3.64
C VAL A 121 -3.63 -4.22 -4.72
N ASP A 122 -3.67 -2.94 -4.36
CA ASP A 122 -3.45 -1.85 -5.31
C ASP A 122 -1.98 -1.84 -5.78
N GLU A 123 -1.02 -2.06 -4.90
CA GLU A 123 0.40 -2.23 -5.26
C GLU A 123 0.61 -3.45 -6.18
N PHE A 124 0.02 -4.59 -5.84
CA PHE A 124 0.06 -5.80 -6.68
C PHE A 124 -0.45 -5.54 -8.09
N LYS A 125 -1.59 -4.85 -8.22
CA LYS A 125 -2.18 -4.46 -9.49
C LYS A 125 -1.27 -3.52 -10.29
N ASN A 126 -0.66 -2.53 -9.63
CA ASN A 126 0.19 -1.54 -10.28
C ASN A 126 1.53 -2.13 -10.76
N ASN A 127 1.99 -3.21 -10.15
CA ASN A 127 3.27 -3.86 -10.45
C ASN A 127 3.16 -5.04 -11.44
N LEU A 128 2.00 -5.26 -12.08
CA LEU A 128 1.78 -6.42 -12.97
C LEU A 128 2.76 -6.53 -14.15
N SER A 129 3.35 -5.42 -14.59
CA SER A 129 4.38 -5.40 -15.63
C SER A 129 5.78 -5.79 -15.12
N ASN A 130 6.00 -5.81 -13.81
CA ASN A 130 7.27 -6.17 -13.18
C ASN A 130 7.14 -7.53 -12.48
N VAL A 131 7.65 -8.59 -13.13
CA VAL A 131 7.53 -9.98 -12.65
C VAL A 131 8.08 -10.17 -11.23
N SER A 132 9.19 -9.51 -10.90
CA SER A 132 9.82 -9.64 -9.57
C SER A 132 8.94 -9.04 -8.48
N LEU A 133 8.46 -7.80 -8.69
CA LEU A 133 7.57 -7.12 -7.74
C LEU A 133 6.21 -7.82 -7.64
N THR A 134 5.64 -8.25 -8.76
CA THR A 134 4.38 -9.02 -8.77
C THR A 134 4.50 -10.29 -7.92
N ASN A 135 5.58 -11.05 -8.09
CA ASN A 135 5.80 -12.27 -7.30
C ASN A 135 6.03 -11.97 -5.81
N LYS A 136 6.72 -10.86 -5.49
CA LYS A 136 6.89 -10.41 -4.10
C LYS A 136 5.54 -10.08 -3.48
N ASN A 137 4.74 -9.24 -4.14
CA ASN A 137 3.43 -8.83 -3.66
C ASN A 137 2.47 -10.02 -3.52
N TYR A 138 2.48 -10.96 -4.45
CA TYR A 138 1.70 -12.19 -4.34
C TYR A 138 2.04 -13.01 -3.08
N LYS A 139 3.34 -13.13 -2.72
CA LYS A 139 3.74 -13.77 -1.46
C LYS A 139 3.23 -13.01 -0.24
N HIS A 140 3.22 -11.67 -0.31
CA HIS A 140 2.68 -10.82 0.77
C HIS A 140 1.16 -10.99 0.89
N LEU A 141 0.41 -11.15 -0.21
CA LEU A 141 -1.02 -11.49 -0.17
C LEU A 141 -1.27 -12.79 0.60
N ILE A 142 -0.50 -13.84 0.34
CA ILE A 142 -0.60 -15.11 1.08
C ILE A 142 -0.34 -14.88 2.57
N LYS A 143 0.75 -14.19 2.91
CA LYS A 143 1.11 -13.90 4.31
C LYS A 143 0.06 -13.07 5.03
N SER A 144 -0.60 -12.15 4.34
CA SER A 144 -1.68 -11.35 4.91
C SER A 144 -2.86 -12.21 5.37
N PHE A 145 -3.23 -13.26 4.62
CA PHE A 145 -4.25 -14.20 5.05
C PHE A 145 -3.82 -15.10 6.21
N GLU A 146 -2.53 -15.43 6.33
CA GLU A 146 -2.01 -16.10 7.53
C GLU A 146 -2.23 -15.23 8.78
N THR A 147 -1.95 -13.92 8.67
CA THR A 147 -2.22 -12.95 9.75
C THR A 147 -3.72 -12.86 10.07
N LEU A 148 -4.58 -12.75 9.06
CA LEU A 148 -6.03 -12.76 9.26
C LEU A 148 -6.47 -14.00 10.05
N ASN A 149 -6.08 -15.17 9.58
CA ASN A 149 -6.50 -16.45 10.18
C ASN A 149 -5.98 -16.65 11.62
N LYS A 150 -4.94 -15.94 12.02
CA LYS A 150 -4.44 -15.94 13.40
C LYS A 150 -5.37 -15.16 14.34
N HIS A 151 -6.00 -14.09 13.85
CA HIS A 151 -6.68 -13.11 14.70
C HIS A 151 -8.21 -13.11 14.53
N PHE A 152 -8.74 -13.66 13.43
CA PHE A 152 -10.18 -13.59 13.10
C PHE A 152 -10.80 -14.95 12.80
N ILE A 153 -12.12 -15.05 13.02
CA ILE A 153 -12.95 -16.23 12.78
C ILE A 153 -14.34 -15.80 12.29
#